data_3914bbe197f3c4f3ec4072c4b8cd9c8f
#
_entry.id   3914bbe197f3c4f3ec4072c4b8cd9c8f
#
_cell.length_a   1.000
_cell.length_b   1.000
_cell.length_c   1.000
_cell.angle_alpha   90.00
_cell.angle_beta   90.00
_cell.angle_gamma   90.00
#
_symmetry.space_group_name_H-M   'P 1'
#
loop_
_entity.id
_entity.type
_entity.pdbx_description
1 polymer ?
#
loop_
_entity_poly.entity_id
_entity_poly.type
_entity_poly.pdbx_seq_one_letter_code
_entity_poly.pdbx_strand_id
1 'polypeptide(L)'
;DFNKELNVVQDSINLALIKTNIDEIVIEFSARSMNNENLKELKEKTKKELINNNFSVETYGKYPAWSPDINDFTSKVFNIYKTFDKNASLEAIHAGLECAIFKDKFPDLKIASIGPTIKFPHSKKEFVYKKSIENVFEVVKKIANSI
;
A
#
# COMPACT_ATOMS: atom_id res chain seq x y z
N ASP A 1 7.47 7.27 11.03
CA ASP A 1 8.11 8.39 10.33
C ASP A 1 7.24 8.93 9.22
N PHE A 2 7.56 10.15 8.76
CA PHE A 2 6.82 10.86 7.71
C PHE A 2 7.77 11.29 6.58
N ASN A 3 7.42 10.95 5.34
CA ASN A 3 8.15 11.37 4.15
C ASN A 3 7.62 12.75 3.70
N LYS A 4 8.43 13.79 3.91
CA LYS A 4 8.03 15.18 3.61
C LYS A 4 7.99 15.47 2.11
N GLU A 5 8.82 14.79 1.30
CA GLU A 5 8.86 14.99 -0.15
C GLU A 5 7.62 14.43 -0.83
N LEU A 6 7.17 13.26 -0.39
CA LEU A 6 5.98 12.59 -0.91
C LEU A 6 4.70 12.98 -0.16
N ASN A 7 4.83 13.77 0.92
CA ASN A 7 3.73 14.17 1.80
C ASN A 7 2.88 12.98 2.30
N VAL A 8 3.53 11.91 2.73
CA VAL A 8 2.87 10.66 3.15
C VAL A 8 3.61 10.02 4.34
N VAL A 9 2.89 9.25 5.14
CA VAL A 9 3.49 8.43 6.20
C VAL A 9 4.47 7.44 5.55
N GLN A 10 5.70 7.39 6.05
CA GLN A 10 6.73 6.46 5.58
C GLN A 10 6.67 5.13 6.32
N ASP A 11 6.66 5.20 7.66
CA ASP A 11 6.65 4.02 8.51
C ASP A 11 5.56 4.16 9.56
N SER A 12 4.79 3.11 9.76
CA SER A 12 3.76 3.06 10.79
C SER A 12 3.64 1.67 11.40
N ILE A 13 3.19 1.65 12.65
CA ILE A 13 2.69 0.46 13.31
C ILE A 13 1.32 0.77 13.90
N ASN A 14 0.38 -0.09 13.63
CA ASN A 14 -0.99 0.02 14.11
C ASN A 14 -1.28 -1.12 15.08
N LEU A 15 -1.89 -0.79 16.23
CA LEU A 15 -2.53 -1.77 17.09
C LEU A 15 -3.84 -2.17 16.41
N ALA A 16 -3.83 -3.34 15.75
CA ALA A 16 -4.90 -3.76 14.87
C ALA A 16 -6.04 -4.48 15.61
N LEU A 17 -5.67 -5.28 16.64
CA LEU A 17 -6.65 -6.03 17.41
C LEU A 17 -6.15 -6.27 18.83
N ILE A 18 -7.07 -6.22 19.80
CA ILE A 18 -6.89 -6.76 21.15
C ILE A 18 -8.03 -7.75 21.42
N LYS A 19 -7.67 -8.96 21.78
CA LYS A 19 -8.62 -9.99 22.17
C LYS A 19 -8.24 -10.52 23.57
N THR A 20 -9.15 -10.39 24.51
CA THR A 20 -9.00 -10.88 25.88
C THR A 20 -9.80 -12.17 26.05
N ASN A 21 -9.12 -13.24 26.43
CA ASN A 21 -9.70 -14.50 26.85
C ASN A 21 -9.48 -14.69 28.37
N ILE A 22 -9.96 -15.79 28.91
CA ILE A 22 -9.82 -16.09 30.36
C ILE A 22 -8.33 -16.24 30.74
N ASP A 23 -7.55 -16.91 29.88
CA ASP A 23 -6.18 -17.33 30.19
C ASP A 23 -5.11 -16.51 29.43
N GLU A 24 -5.52 -15.69 28.47
CA GLU A 24 -4.57 -14.96 27.63
C GLU A 24 -5.12 -13.63 27.12
N ILE A 25 -4.20 -12.73 26.77
CA ILE A 25 -4.48 -11.53 25.99
C ILE A 25 -3.68 -11.63 24.69
N VAL A 26 -4.38 -11.62 23.57
CA VAL A 26 -3.77 -11.56 22.22
C VAL A 26 -3.81 -10.13 21.72
N ILE A 27 -2.66 -9.62 21.32
CA ILE A 27 -2.51 -8.29 20.74
C ILE A 27 -1.88 -8.44 19.36
N GLU A 28 -2.57 -7.94 18.33
CA GLU A 28 -2.05 -7.93 16.97
C GLU A 28 -1.61 -6.53 16.57
N PHE A 29 -0.41 -6.45 16.01
CA PHE A 29 0.12 -5.23 15.39
C PHE A 29 0.28 -5.43 13.89
N SER A 30 -0.03 -4.40 13.12
CA SER A 30 0.24 -4.33 11.70
C SER A 30 1.27 -3.23 11.43
N ALA A 31 2.45 -3.63 10.96
CA ALA A 31 3.51 -2.70 10.59
C ALA A 31 3.55 -2.50 9.07
N ARG A 32 3.80 -1.27 8.64
CA ARG A 32 3.97 -0.89 7.23
C ARG A 32 5.12 0.07 7.08
N SER A 33 5.83 -0.04 5.96
CA SER A 33 6.87 0.90 5.56
C SER A 33 6.94 1.02 4.04
N MET A 34 7.49 2.11 3.56
CA MET A 34 7.87 2.28 2.15
C MET A 34 9.25 1.67 1.85
N ASN A 35 9.97 1.16 2.86
CA ASN A 35 11.31 0.58 2.76
C ASN A 35 11.38 -0.73 3.54
N ASN A 36 11.93 -1.78 2.93
CA ASN A 36 12.04 -3.10 3.55
C ASN A 36 12.98 -3.13 4.76
N GLU A 37 14.04 -2.31 4.77
CA GLU A 37 14.97 -2.21 5.89
C GLU A 37 14.30 -1.57 7.10
N ASN A 38 13.64 -0.43 6.89
CA ASN A 38 12.86 0.23 7.94
C ASN A 38 11.75 -0.67 8.48
N LEU A 39 11.08 -1.44 7.62
CA LEU A 39 10.06 -2.40 8.04
C LEU A 39 10.66 -3.48 8.95
N LYS A 40 11.85 -3.95 8.61
CA LYS A 40 12.58 -4.92 9.44
C LYS A 40 12.99 -4.33 10.78
N GLU A 41 13.54 -3.12 10.79
CA GLU A 41 13.92 -2.42 12.03
C GLU A 41 12.71 -2.17 12.94
N LEU A 42 11.61 -1.67 12.38
CA LEU A 42 10.36 -1.43 13.09
C LEU A 42 9.84 -2.73 13.74
N LYS A 43 9.88 -3.83 12.98
CA LYS A 43 9.50 -5.15 13.47
C LYS A 43 10.38 -5.61 14.64
N GLU A 44 11.69 -5.56 14.49
CA GLU A 44 12.63 -6.02 15.52
C GLU A 44 12.55 -5.16 16.79
N LYS A 45 12.40 -3.84 16.64
CA LYS A 45 12.19 -2.92 17.76
C LYS A 45 10.91 -3.27 18.52
N THR A 46 9.80 -3.43 17.81
CA THR A 46 8.51 -3.78 18.43
C THR A 46 8.57 -5.13 19.13
N LYS A 47 9.16 -6.13 18.48
CA LYS A 47 9.35 -7.46 19.06
C LYS A 47 10.15 -7.40 20.36
N LYS A 48 11.26 -6.64 20.36
CA LYS A 48 12.10 -6.47 21.55
C LYS A 48 11.33 -5.83 22.70
N GLU A 49 10.57 -4.77 22.43
CA GLU A 49 9.76 -4.11 23.46
C GLU A 49 8.69 -5.05 24.05
N LEU A 50 8.03 -5.85 23.22
CA LEU A 50 7.02 -6.80 23.69
C LEU A 50 7.65 -7.92 24.54
N ILE A 51 8.79 -8.48 24.13
CA ILE A 51 9.52 -9.51 24.89
C ILE A 51 9.98 -8.95 26.24
N ASN A 52 10.51 -7.72 26.27
CA ASN A 52 10.91 -7.06 27.52
C ASN A 52 9.77 -6.85 28.49
N ASN A 53 8.54 -6.82 28.00
CA ASN A 53 7.31 -6.71 28.79
C ASN A 53 6.59 -8.08 28.98
N ASN A 54 7.34 -9.18 28.87
CA ASN A 54 6.88 -10.56 29.11
C ASN A 54 5.80 -11.07 28.14
N PHE A 55 5.71 -10.53 26.92
CA PHE A 55 4.87 -11.10 25.87
C PHE A 55 5.66 -12.15 25.08
N SER A 56 4.99 -13.25 24.71
CA SER A 56 5.46 -14.12 23.63
C SER A 56 5.11 -13.47 22.28
N VAL A 57 6.02 -13.50 21.31
CA VAL A 57 5.84 -12.79 20.04
C VAL A 57 6.00 -13.72 18.86
N GLU A 58 4.96 -13.81 18.05
CA GLU A 58 4.99 -14.44 16.73
C GLU A 58 4.92 -13.39 15.63
N THR A 59 5.51 -13.67 14.48
CA THR A 59 5.43 -12.80 13.31
C THR A 59 4.96 -13.58 12.10
N TYR A 60 3.96 -13.07 11.40
CA TYR A 60 3.33 -13.71 10.25
C TYR A 60 2.91 -12.67 9.19
N GLY A 61 2.40 -13.11 8.06
CA GLY A 61 1.83 -12.23 7.05
C GLY A 61 2.84 -11.25 6.44
N LYS A 62 4.08 -11.70 6.21
CA LYS A 62 5.12 -10.84 5.61
C LYS A 62 4.67 -10.30 4.26
N TYR A 63 4.67 -8.99 4.13
CA TYR A 63 4.35 -8.26 2.92
C TYR A 63 5.49 -7.29 2.60
N PRO A 64 6.02 -7.27 1.37
CA PRO A 64 7.12 -6.38 1.03
C PRO A 64 6.68 -4.91 1.07
N ALA A 65 7.62 -4.04 1.41
CA ALA A 65 7.39 -2.61 1.34
C ALA A 65 7.16 -2.17 -0.12
N TRP A 66 6.35 -1.13 -0.30
CA TRP A 66 6.12 -0.49 -1.59
C TRP A 66 6.63 0.94 -1.55
N SER A 67 7.66 1.21 -2.37
CA SER A 67 8.13 2.56 -2.61
C SER A 67 7.64 3.04 -3.97
N PRO A 68 7.14 4.28 -4.07
CA PRO A 68 6.77 4.86 -5.37
C PRO A 68 7.95 4.85 -6.33
N ASP A 69 7.70 4.43 -7.56
CA ASP A 69 8.67 4.42 -8.66
C ASP A 69 8.06 5.13 -9.87
N ILE A 70 8.51 6.36 -10.12
CA ILE A 70 8.09 7.14 -11.29
C ILE A 70 9.07 6.85 -12.42
N ASN A 71 8.66 6.00 -13.33
CA ASN A 71 9.42 5.61 -14.51
C ASN A 71 8.67 5.99 -15.80
N ASP A 72 9.23 5.65 -16.97
CA ASP A 72 8.64 5.92 -18.29
C ASP A 72 7.26 5.27 -18.49
N PHE A 73 7.06 4.05 -17.96
CA PHE A 73 5.76 3.38 -18.02
C PHE A 73 4.72 4.09 -17.14
N THR A 74 5.07 4.45 -15.91
CA THR A 74 4.19 5.23 -15.03
C THR A 74 3.80 6.55 -15.68
N SER A 75 4.77 7.25 -16.28
CA SER A 75 4.54 8.51 -17.01
C SER A 75 3.63 8.32 -18.21
N LYS A 76 3.80 7.24 -18.97
CA LYS A 76 2.93 6.88 -20.09
C LYS A 76 1.49 6.64 -19.65
N VAL A 77 1.30 5.82 -18.57
CA VAL A 77 -0.02 5.54 -17.99
C VAL A 77 -0.68 6.82 -17.52
N PHE A 78 0.05 7.68 -16.82
CA PHE A 78 -0.43 8.98 -16.35
C PHE A 78 -0.90 9.89 -17.48
N ASN A 79 -0.10 10.02 -18.54
CA ASN A 79 -0.46 10.86 -19.70
C ASN A 79 -1.73 10.34 -20.40
N ILE A 80 -1.87 9.02 -20.52
CA ILE A 80 -3.10 8.41 -21.05
C ILE A 80 -4.27 8.71 -20.13
N TYR A 81 -4.11 8.52 -18.80
CA TYR A 81 -5.17 8.76 -17.84
C TYR A 81 -5.67 10.21 -17.88
N LYS A 82 -4.76 11.17 -17.99
CA LYS A 82 -5.10 12.62 -18.12
C LYS A 82 -5.97 12.95 -19.33
N THR A 83 -6.00 12.12 -20.36
CA THR A 83 -6.94 12.32 -21.48
C THR A 83 -8.40 12.04 -21.10
N PHE A 84 -8.64 11.30 -20.03
CA PHE A 84 -9.97 10.96 -19.49
C PHE A 84 -10.34 11.81 -18.27
N ASP A 85 -9.34 12.13 -17.43
CA ASP A 85 -9.51 13.00 -16.27
C ASP A 85 -8.35 14.02 -16.21
N LYS A 86 -8.67 15.27 -16.52
CA LYS A 86 -7.70 16.37 -16.50
C LYS A 86 -7.17 16.67 -15.09
N ASN A 87 -7.89 16.29 -14.05
CA ASN A 87 -7.51 16.50 -12.65
C ASN A 87 -6.70 15.33 -12.09
N ALA A 88 -6.41 14.29 -12.89
CA ALA A 88 -5.60 13.17 -12.44
C ALA A 88 -4.22 13.63 -11.94
N SER A 89 -3.77 13.07 -10.85
CA SER A 89 -2.45 13.28 -10.24
C SER A 89 -1.73 11.96 -10.01
N LEU A 90 -0.41 12.02 -9.89
CA LEU A 90 0.39 10.92 -9.36
C LEU A 90 0.46 11.11 -7.86
N GLU A 91 0.11 10.07 -7.12
CA GLU A 91 0.08 10.12 -5.67
C GLU A 91 0.85 8.95 -5.06
N ALA A 92 1.55 9.23 -3.99
CA ALA A 92 2.09 8.21 -3.12
C ALA A 92 1.07 7.88 -2.04
N ILE A 93 0.88 6.60 -1.74
CA ILE A 93 -0.01 6.15 -0.67
C ILE A 93 0.72 5.22 0.30
N HIS A 94 0.42 5.35 1.57
CA HIS A 94 0.91 4.46 2.61
C HIS A 94 -0.01 3.24 2.75
N ALA A 95 0.07 2.34 1.77
CA ALA A 95 -0.75 1.13 1.73
C ALA A 95 0.07 -0.08 1.25
N GLY A 96 -0.35 -1.29 1.65
CA GLY A 96 0.13 -2.51 1.02
C GLY A 96 -0.55 -2.66 -0.34
N LEU A 97 0.25 -2.78 -1.40
CA LEU A 97 -0.24 -3.00 -2.75
C LEU A 97 0.32 -4.32 -3.29
N GLU A 98 -0.48 -5.06 -4.03
CA GLU A 98 -0.05 -6.28 -4.72
C GLU A 98 1.14 -6.03 -5.65
N CYS A 99 1.27 -4.79 -6.13
CA CYS A 99 2.43 -4.33 -6.89
C CYS A 99 3.76 -4.55 -6.18
N ALA A 100 3.77 -4.44 -4.84
CA ALA A 100 4.96 -4.71 -4.02
C ALA A 100 5.44 -6.15 -4.15
N ILE A 101 4.51 -7.12 -4.18
CA ILE A 101 4.82 -8.54 -4.33
C ILE A 101 5.41 -8.82 -5.72
N PHE A 102 4.85 -8.20 -6.76
CA PHE A 102 5.38 -8.34 -8.12
C PHE A 102 6.77 -7.71 -8.24
N LYS A 103 6.96 -6.52 -7.67
CA LYS A 103 8.26 -5.82 -7.71
C LYS A 103 9.34 -6.55 -6.91
N ASP A 104 9.00 -7.16 -5.78
CA ASP A 104 9.92 -7.98 -4.97
C ASP A 104 10.41 -9.22 -5.74
N LYS A 105 9.51 -9.85 -6.51
CA LYS A 105 9.84 -11.01 -7.35
C LYS A 105 10.54 -10.65 -8.66
N PHE A 106 10.21 -9.50 -9.23
CA PHE A 106 10.69 -9.03 -10.53
C PHE A 106 11.16 -7.58 -10.39
N PRO A 107 12.38 -7.34 -9.90
CA PRO A 107 12.87 -5.99 -9.59
C PRO A 107 12.87 -5.01 -10.78
N ASP A 108 13.04 -5.53 -12.01
CA ASP A 108 13.05 -4.72 -13.23
C ASP A 108 11.66 -4.42 -13.79
N LEU A 109 10.61 -5.00 -13.18
CA LEU A 109 9.24 -4.80 -13.66
C LEU A 109 8.80 -3.35 -13.42
N LYS A 110 8.36 -2.69 -14.49
CA LYS A 110 7.75 -1.37 -14.44
C LYS A 110 6.27 -1.48 -14.15
N ILE A 111 5.81 -0.88 -13.07
CA ILE A 111 4.44 -1.05 -12.57
C ILE A 111 3.80 0.32 -12.36
N ALA A 112 2.54 0.42 -12.75
CA ALA A 112 1.66 1.54 -12.40
C ALA A 112 0.38 0.98 -11.78
N SER A 113 -0.07 1.59 -10.69
CA SER A 113 -1.35 1.24 -10.05
C SER A 113 -2.40 2.29 -10.43
N ILE A 114 -3.51 1.83 -10.98
CA ILE A 114 -4.67 2.66 -11.31
C ILE A 114 -5.95 1.97 -10.86
N GLY A 115 -6.98 2.74 -10.58
CA GLY A 115 -8.27 2.17 -10.19
C GLY A 115 -9.41 3.17 -10.28
N PRO A 116 -10.66 2.69 -10.17
CA PRO A 116 -11.83 3.56 -10.13
C PRO A 116 -11.89 4.36 -8.83
N THR A 117 -12.69 5.42 -8.83
CA THR A 117 -12.91 6.24 -7.64
C THR A 117 -13.79 5.51 -6.64
N ILE A 118 -13.20 5.06 -5.54
CA ILE A 118 -13.86 4.42 -4.42
C ILE A 118 -13.98 5.43 -3.27
N LYS A 119 -15.09 5.41 -2.56
CA LYS A 119 -15.29 6.17 -1.32
C LYS A 119 -15.53 5.24 -0.15
N PHE A 120 -15.00 5.63 1.01
CA PHE A 120 -15.09 4.90 2.28
C PHE A 120 -14.63 3.44 2.18
N PRO A 121 -13.44 3.15 1.58
CA PRO A 121 -12.96 1.79 1.41
C PRO A 121 -12.89 1.07 2.76
N HIS A 122 -13.11 -0.25 2.75
CA HIS A 122 -13.12 -1.13 3.94
C HIS A 122 -14.21 -0.79 4.98
N SER A 123 -15.27 -0.12 4.60
CA SER A 123 -16.39 0.19 5.47
C SER A 123 -17.72 -0.31 4.91
N LYS A 124 -18.75 -0.40 5.78
CA LYS A 124 -20.12 -0.74 5.35
C LYS A 124 -20.75 0.31 4.42
N LYS A 125 -20.11 1.48 4.27
CA LYS A 125 -20.54 2.58 3.39
C LYS A 125 -19.73 2.65 2.12
N GLU A 126 -18.88 1.66 1.85
CA GLU A 126 -18.06 1.62 0.65
C GLU A 126 -18.91 1.65 -0.62
N PHE A 127 -18.53 2.49 -1.55
CA PHE A 127 -19.11 2.53 -2.88
C PHE A 127 -18.09 2.99 -3.92
N VAL A 128 -18.37 2.69 -5.18
CA VAL A 128 -17.58 3.10 -6.34
C VAL A 128 -18.42 3.92 -7.31
N TYR A 129 -17.83 4.95 -7.90
CA TYR A 129 -18.49 5.70 -8.96
C TYR A 129 -18.48 4.90 -10.27
N LYS A 130 -19.65 4.51 -10.76
CA LYS A 130 -19.80 3.69 -11.98
C LYS A 130 -19.08 4.29 -13.19
N LYS A 131 -19.16 5.62 -13.39
CA LYS A 131 -18.48 6.31 -14.49
C LYS A 131 -16.94 6.19 -14.42
N SER A 132 -16.37 6.12 -13.21
CA SER A 132 -14.92 5.95 -13.05
C SER A 132 -14.45 4.54 -13.44
N ILE A 133 -15.31 3.51 -13.30
CA ILE A 133 -15.02 2.15 -13.78
C ILE A 133 -14.90 2.16 -15.30
N GLU A 134 -15.85 2.78 -15.99
CA GLU A 134 -15.83 2.92 -17.46
C GLU A 134 -14.56 3.65 -17.92
N ASN A 135 -14.18 4.74 -17.24
CA ASN A 135 -12.99 5.51 -17.57
C ASN A 135 -11.72 4.65 -17.41
N VAL A 136 -11.58 3.92 -16.29
CA VAL A 136 -10.42 3.05 -16.08
C VAL A 136 -10.34 1.95 -17.14
N PHE A 137 -11.48 1.36 -17.52
CA PHE A 137 -11.52 0.36 -18.57
C PHE A 137 -10.99 0.91 -19.92
N GLU A 138 -11.45 2.10 -20.31
CA GLU A 138 -10.96 2.74 -21.55
C GLU A 138 -9.48 3.14 -21.46
N VAL A 139 -8.99 3.56 -20.29
CA VAL A 139 -7.57 3.81 -20.04
C VAL A 139 -6.75 2.53 -20.25
N VAL A 140 -7.18 1.40 -19.65
CA VAL A 140 -6.49 0.10 -19.79
C VAL A 140 -6.45 -0.34 -21.26
N LYS A 141 -7.56 -0.22 -22.00
CA LYS A 141 -7.59 -0.49 -23.45
C LYS A 141 -6.58 0.36 -24.22
N LYS A 142 -6.50 1.66 -23.90
CA LYS A 142 -5.59 2.58 -24.58
C LYS A 142 -4.13 2.28 -24.27
N ILE A 143 -3.83 1.85 -23.01
CA ILE A 143 -2.49 1.39 -22.63
C ILE A 143 -2.13 0.13 -23.41
N ALA A 144 -3.00 -0.88 -23.42
CA ALA A 144 -2.76 -2.14 -24.13
C ALA A 144 -2.51 -1.96 -25.63
N ASN A 145 -3.22 -1.03 -26.28
CA ASN A 145 -3.04 -0.71 -27.69
C ASN A 145 -1.81 0.16 -27.99
N SER A 146 -1.08 0.60 -26.95
CA SER A 146 0.08 1.50 -27.08
C SER A 146 1.41 0.81 -26.73
N ILE A 147 1.36 -0.44 -26.34
CA ILE A 147 2.51 -1.34 -26.09
C ILE A 147 2.77 -2.15 -27.36
#